data_cda211ff083bf3263391f4195fb60a0e
#
_entry.id   cda211ff083bf3263391f4195fb60a0e
#
_cell.length_a   1.000
_cell.length_b   1.000
_cell.length_c   1.000
_cell.angle_alpha   90.00
_cell.angle_beta   90.00
_cell.angle_gamma   90.00
#
_symmetry.space_group_name_H-M   'P 1'
#
loop_
_entity.id
_entity.type
_entity.pdbx_description
1 polymer ?
#
loop_
_entity_poly.entity_id
_entity_poly.type
_entity_poly.pdbx_seq_one_letter_code
_entity_poly.pdbx_strand_id
1 'polypeptide(L)'
;MKARNKFEVAVMEQSKHLRPITKQQSKWAFRECIDHFAYRLPKGCTTCMDCGHRWVMNKPRETCTCPHCRAKLQVQTTRARKHKEQHYFTVLTTSGNYQVLRMCLLIVGMEKGYPAESSVIEIGQYWWNSQGKQTIVAIQRTMGSYLDTFAFHSPKAIRRDNEVYQYIAQSPLYPKVKSLDILQRNGFTGDCHDIAPTKLIPSLLTDSRAETLFKGGRTADLRHFLINPHGIDQYWATYKITLRNHYDIIDIALWCDYVDMLRRLGKDIHSPKYVCPENLQEAHDTAQRKLQTKQDKEAEARRRQQAIENEERFQELKSPFFGITFTDGVIQVKVLESVQEYLEEGKALHHCVFTNEYYLKKQSLILSARIDGKRIETIEVSLETMKVIQCRGLQNKNTEYHDRIIDLVNRNLRQIQSRVA
;
A
#
# COMPACT_ATOMS: atom_id res chain seq x y z
N MET A 1 -4.62 32.19 0.42
CA MET A 1 -3.28 32.84 0.34
C MET A 1 -3.26 33.81 -0.85
N LYS A 2 -2.36 34.80 -0.84
CA LYS A 2 -2.16 35.70 -2.00
C LYS A 2 -1.39 34.96 -3.12
N ALA A 3 -1.65 35.34 -4.38
CA ALA A 3 -0.89 34.88 -5.54
C ALA A 3 0.59 35.34 -5.42
N ARG A 4 1.53 34.46 -5.77
CA ARG A 4 3.00 34.68 -5.63
C ARG A 4 3.75 34.79 -6.96
N ASN A 5 3.11 34.43 -8.07
CA ASN A 5 3.72 34.43 -9.39
C ASN A 5 2.70 34.81 -10.48
N LYS A 6 3.21 35.14 -11.67
CA LYS A 6 2.37 35.58 -12.81
C LYS A 6 1.27 34.57 -13.18
N PHE A 7 1.55 33.27 -13.09
CA PHE A 7 0.57 32.21 -13.37
C PHE A 7 -0.59 32.23 -12.36
N GLU A 8 -0.29 32.31 -11.07
CA GLU A 8 -1.34 32.38 -10.03
C GLU A 8 -2.17 33.65 -10.12
N VAL A 9 -1.55 34.80 -10.47
CA VAL A 9 -2.27 36.06 -10.71
C VAL A 9 -3.23 35.90 -11.87
N ALA A 10 -2.77 35.38 -13.01
CA ALA A 10 -3.63 35.16 -14.19
C ALA A 10 -4.76 34.17 -13.89
N VAL A 11 -4.50 33.09 -13.18
CA VAL A 11 -5.52 32.12 -12.79
C VAL A 11 -6.57 32.76 -11.86
N MET A 12 -6.15 33.56 -10.88
CA MET A 12 -7.08 34.26 -10.00
C MET A 12 -8.01 35.19 -10.76
N GLU A 13 -7.50 35.86 -11.78
CA GLU A 13 -8.34 36.72 -12.64
C GLU A 13 -9.30 35.90 -13.49
N GLN A 14 -8.81 34.86 -14.18
CA GLN A 14 -9.63 33.96 -14.98
C GLN A 14 -10.72 33.25 -14.17
N SER A 15 -10.40 32.89 -12.90
CA SER A 15 -11.38 32.26 -12.00
C SER A 15 -12.64 33.09 -11.76
N LYS A 16 -12.56 34.43 -11.81
CA LYS A 16 -13.70 35.33 -11.65
C LYS A 16 -14.65 35.28 -12.84
N HIS A 17 -14.14 34.94 -14.02
CA HIS A 17 -14.89 34.93 -15.29
C HIS A 17 -15.46 33.55 -15.66
N LEU A 18 -15.27 32.52 -14.83
CA LEU A 18 -15.88 31.23 -15.06
C LEU A 18 -17.41 31.32 -14.99
N ARG A 19 -18.08 30.79 -16.00
CA ARG A 19 -19.53 30.69 -16.00
C ARG A 19 -20.03 29.86 -14.81
N PRO A 20 -21.18 30.21 -14.21
CA PRO A 20 -21.78 29.40 -13.15
C PRO A 20 -22.00 27.96 -13.57
N ILE A 21 -22.10 27.04 -12.60
CA ILE A 21 -22.53 25.66 -12.85
C ILE A 21 -23.93 25.71 -13.48
N THR A 22 -24.10 24.97 -14.56
CA THR A 22 -25.34 24.98 -15.32
C THR A 22 -26.42 24.12 -14.67
N LYS A 23 -27.69 24.43 -14.92
CA LYS A 23 -28.83 23.59 -14.48
C LYS A 23 -28.70 22.13 -14.96
N GLN A 24 -28.11 21.91 -16.15
CA GLN A 24 -27.88 20.54 -16.66
C GLN A 24 -26.86 19.78 -15.85
N GLN A 25 -25.77 20.44 -15.43
CA GLN A 25 -24.73 19.83 -14.54
C GLN A 25 -25.30 19.52 -13.16
N SER A 26 -26.09 20.44 -12.60
CA SER A 26 -26.76 20.23 -11.31
C SER A 26 -27.78 19.08 -11.35
N LYS A 27 -28.58 18.98 -12.42
CA LYS A 27 -29.53 17.89 -12.63
C LYS A 27 -28.82 16.54 -12.81
N TRP A 28 -27.70 16.52 -13.50
CA TRP A 28 -26.90 15.32 -13.66
C TRP A 28 -26.32 14.87 -12.31
N ALA A 29 -25.74 15.80 -11.56
CA ALA A 29 -25.19 15.49 -10.24
C ALA A 29 -26.26 14.96 -9.28
N PHE A 30 -27.45 15.55 -9.25
CA PHE A 30 -28.59 15.03 -8.48
C PHE A 30 -28.97 13.60 -8.89
N ARG A 31 -28.94 13.29 -10.19
CA ARG A 31 -29.36 11.97 -10.68
C ARG A 31 -28.32 10.88 -10.49
N GLU A 32 -27.01 11.21 -10.60
CA GLU A 32 -25.93 10.24 -10.70
C GLU A 32 -25.03 10.17 -9.45
N CYS A 33 -25.06 11.21 -8.59
CA CYS A 33 -24.09 11.32 -7.49
C CYS A 33 -24.69 11.08 -6.11
N ILE A 34 -26.00 10.85 -6.01
CA ILE A 34 -26.67 10.59 -4.73
C ILE A 34 -27.47 9.29 -4.80
N ASP A 35 -27.82 8.78 -3.64
CA ASP A 35 -28.78 7.68 -3.50
C ASP A 35 -30.23 8.20 -3.60
N HIS A 36 -31.08 7.39 -4.23
CA HIS A 36 -32.49 7.71 -4.44
C HIS A 36 -33.39 6.77 -3.67
N PHE A 37 -34.31 7.31 -2.86
CA PHE A 37 -35.08 6.52 -1.91
C PHE A 37 -36.59 6.57 -2.15
N ALA A 38 -37.25 5.43 -1.90
CA ALA A 38 -38.66 5.34 -1.64
C ALA A 38 -38.88 4.99 -0.16
N TYR A 39 -39.51 5.89 0.60
CA TYR A 39 -39.85 5.65 1.99
C TYR A 39 -41.20 4.98 2.11
N ARG A 40 -41.21 3.71 2.55
CA ARG A 40 -42.39 2.89 2.69
C ARG A 40 -42.83 2.81 4.18
N LEU A 41 -44.10 3.05 4.45
CA LEU A 41 -44.70 2.79 5.76
C LEU A 41 -45.04 1.30 5.90
N PRO A 42 -45.13 0.75 7.12
CA PRO A 42 -45.49 -0.68 7.35
C PRO A 42 -46.78 -1.11 6.65
N LYS A 43 -47.77 -0.22 6.52
CA LYS A 43 -49.06 -0.47 5.83
C LYS A 43 -48.99 -0.33 4.31
N GLY A 44 -47.80 -0.17 3.71
CA GLY A 44 -47.60 -0.17 2.25
C GLY A 44 -47.63 1.21 1.58
N CYS A 45 -48.05 2.27 2.23
CA CYS A 45 -47.98 3.61 1.68
C CYS A 45 -46.49 3.99 1.44
N THR A 46 -46.14 4.26 0.20
CA THR A 46 -44.76 4.50 -0.26
C THR A 46 -44.69 5.90 -0.85
N THR A 47 -43.62 6.61 -0.56
CA THR A 47 -43.38 7.97 -1.07
C THR A 47 -42.02 8.02 -1.76
N CYS A 48 -41.98 8.52 -2.98
CA CYS A 48 -40.74 8.88 -3.67
C CYS A 48 -40.11 10.10 -2.98
N MET A 49 -38.86 9.96 -2.55
CA MET A 49 -38.16 11.08 -1.90
C MET A 49 -37.67 12.12 -2.91
N ASP A 50 -37.56 11.78 -4.21
CA ASP A 50 -37.15 12.72 -5.25
C ASP A 50 -38.25 13.69 -5.67
N CYS A 51 -39.47 13.17 -5.91
CA CYS A 51 -40.57 14.01 -6.46
C CYS A 51 -41.76 14.15 -5.55
N GLY A 52 -41.76 13.51 -4.36
CA GLY A 52 -42.86 13.58 -3.41
C GLY A 52 -44.06 12.69 -3.76
N HIS A 53 -44.11 12.03 -4.92
CA HIS A 53 -45.24 11.20 -5.34
C HIS A 53 -45.50 10.03 -4.39
N ARG A 54 -46.77 9.73 -4.12
CA ARG A 54 -47.20 8.67 -3.21
C ARG A 54 -48.00 7.60 -3.95
N TRP A 55 -47.72 6.32 -3.60
CA TRP A 55 -48.47 5.18 -4.11
C TRP A 55 -48.52 4.06 -3.05
N VAL A 56 -49.26 3.01 -3.32
CA VAL A 56 -49.32 1.83 -2.44
C VAL A 56 -48.47 0.72 -2.98
N MET A 57 -47.57 0.18 -2.17
CA MET A 57 -46.74 -0.98 -2.45
C MET A 57 -47.09 -2.08 -1.47
N ASN A 58 -47.93 -3.06 -1.87
CA ASN A 58 -48.45 -4.10 -1.02
C ASN A 58 -47.36 -5.02 -0.43
N LYS A 59 -46.43 -5.44 -1.28
CA LYS A 59 -45.28 -6.29 -0.88
C LYS A 59 -44.01 -5.44 -0.79
N PRO A 60 -43.22 -5.56 0.29
CA PRO A 60 -41.92 -4.91 0.35
C PRO A 60 -40.98 -5.45 -0.72
N ARG A 61 -40.18 -4.58 -1.31
CA ARG A 61 -39.11 -4.88 -2.28
C ARG A 61 -37.89 -4.08 -1.86
N GLU A 62 -36.71 -4.51 -2.26
CA GLU A 62 -35.47 -3.76 -2.03
C GLU A 62 -35.36 -2.53 -2.92
N THR A 63 -35.83 -2.66 -4.17
CA THR A 63 -35.83 -1.57 -5.15
C THR A 63 -37.17 -1.42 -5.84
N CYS A 64 -37.45 -0.23 -6.35
CA CYS A 64 -38.62 0.05 -7.18
C CYS A 64 -38.36 1.21 -8.13
N THR A 65 -39.26 1.39 -9.11
CA THR A 65 -39.27 2.56 -9.99
C THR A 65 -40.45 3.45 -9.60
N CYS A 66 -40.20 4.75 -9.43
CA CYS A 66 -41.28 5.71 -9.17
C CYS A 66 -42.26 5.76 -10.37
N PRO A 67 -43.57 5.57 -10.14
CA PRO A 67 -44.53 5.62 -11.25
C PRO A 67 -44.66 7.00 -11.89
N HIS A 68 -44.27 8.07 -11.17
CA HIS A 68 -44.36 9.44 -11.64
C HIS A 68 -43.09 9.93 -12.32
N CYS A 69 -41.97 10.03 -11.59
CA CYS A 69 -40.72 10.58 -12.13
C CYS A 69 -39.79 9.57 -12.77
N ARG A 70 -40.11 8.25 -12.72
CA ARG A 70 -39.35 7.14 -13.28
C ARG A 70 -37.97 6.92 -12.65
N ALA A 71 -37.65 7.58 -11.53
CA ALA A 71 -36.41 7.32 -10.83
C ALA A 71 -36.36 5.88 -10.29
N LYS A 72 -35.21 5.26 -10.34
CA LYS A 72 -34.91 3.99 -9.68
C LYS A 72 -34.61 4.28 -8.21
N LEU A 73 -35.32 3.65 -7.30
CA LEU A 73 -35.31 3.98 -5.88
C LEU A 73 -34.97 2.74 -5.03
N GLN A 74 -34.14 2.92 -4.04
CA GLN A 74 -33.96 1.98 -2.95
C GLN A 74 -35.13 2.11 -1.95
N VAL A 75 -35.79 1.02 -1.61
CA VAL A 75 -36.95 1.06 -0.73
C VAL A 75 -36.53 0.90 0.71
N GLN A 76 -36.83 1.91 1.53
CA GLN A 76 -36.59 1.88 2.96
C GLN A 76 -37.91 1.87 3.74
N THR A 77 -38.14 0.82 4.52
CA THR A 77 -39.30 0.76 5.44
C THR A 77 -38.98 1.58 6.67
N THR A 78 -39.49 2.82 6.69
CA THR A 78 -39.16 3.80 7.73
C THR A 78 -40.30 4.79 7.99
N ARG A 79 -40.38 5.29 9.24
CA ARG A 79 -41.24 6.40 9.64
C ARG A 79 -40.59 7.76 9.49
N ALA A 80 -39.29 7.82 9.13
CA ALA A 80 -38.57 9.06 8.88
C ALA A 80 -39.28 9.92 7.82
N ARG A 81 -39.26 11.22 7.98
CA ARG A 81 -39.94 12.17 7.09
C ARG A 81 -38.97 12.90 6.20
N LYS A 82 -37.72 13.06 6.66
CA LYS A 82 -36.69 13.86 5.98
C LYS A 82 -35.44 13.04 5.76
N HIS A 83 -34.74 13.36 4.68
CA HIS A 83 -33.40 12.87 4.38
C HIS A 83 -32.55 14.04 3.90
N LYS A 84 -31.30 14.09 4.33
CA LYS A 84 -30.31 15.07 3.85
C LYS A 84 -29.06 14.35 3.42
N GLU A 85 -28.52 14.77 2.30
CA GLU A 85 -27.36 14.14 1.72
C GLU A 85 -26.44 15.18 1.10
N GLN A 86 -25.14 14.91 1.09
CA GLN A 86 -24.11 15.77 0.50
C GLN A 86 -23.12 14.92 -0.26
N HIS A 87 -22.87 15.26 -1.52
CA HIS A 87 -21.90 14.59 -2.36
C HIS A 87 -21.06 15.56 -3.16
N TYR A 88 -19.82 15.16 -3.45
CA TYR A 88 -18.97 15.92 -4.34
C TYR A 88 -19.11 15.41 -5.77
N PHE A 89 -18.96 16.33 -6.72
CA PHE A 89 -18.80 16.02 -8.14
C PHE A 89 -17.86 17.02 -8.80
N THR A 90 -17.34 16.66 -9.96
CA THR A 90 -16.39 17.49 -10.68
C THR A 90 -16.86 17.83 -12.09
N VAL A 91 -16.40 18.97 -12.61
CA VAL A 91 -16.66 19.41 -13.98
C VAL A 91 -15.35 19.83 -14.63
N LEU A 92 -14.96 19.15 -15.71
CA LEU A 92 -13.77 19.48 -16.47
C LEU A 92 -14.13 20.45 -17.61
N THR A 93 -13.48 21.60 -17.64
CA THR A 93 -13.73 22.67 -18.61
C THR A 93 -12.43 23.42 -18.94
N THR A 94 -12.51 24.36 -19.87
CA THR A 94 -11.42 25.26 -20.24
C THR A 94 -11.76 26.70 -19.93
N SER A 95 -10.74 27.54 -19.69
CA SER A 95 -10.86 28.99 -19.60
C SER A 95 -9.62 29.64 -20.21
N GLY A 96 -9.75 30.30 -21.34
CA GLY A 96 -8.58 30.71 -22.12
C GLY A 96 -7.68 29.54 -22.44
N ASN A 97 -6.40 29.67 -22.14
CA ASN A 97 -5.37 28.66 -22.37
C ASN A 97 -5.16 27.70 -21.17
N TYR A 98 -6.15 27.62 -20.27
CA TYR A 98 -6.06 26.80 -19.08
C TYR A 98 -7.05 25.63 -19.11
N GLN A 99 -6.61 24.48 -18.66
CA GLN A 99 -7.48 23.37 -18.29
C GLN A 99 -7.95 23.60 -16.85
N VAL A 100 -9.24 23.39 -16.60
CA VAL A 100 -9.85 23.65 -15.28
C VAL A 100 -10.69 22.45 -14.85
N LEU A 101 -10.41 21.89 -13.69
CA LEU A 101 -11.27 20.93 -13.00
C LEU A 101 -11.98 21.67 -11.85
N ARG A 102 -13.29 21.81 -11.95
CA ARG A 102 -14.13 22.46 -10.95
C ARG A 102 -14.64 21.42 -9.98
N MET A 103 -14.51 21.69 -8.70
CA MET A 103 -14.94 20.81 -7.59
C MET A 103 -16.19 21.41 -6.96
N CYS A 104 -17.28 20.68 -6.97
CA CYS A 104 -18.59 21.11 -6.55
C CYS A 104 -19.13 20.23 -5.43
N LEU A 105 -19.79 20.84 -4.46
CA LEU A 105 -20.58 20.18 -3.43
C LEU A 105 -22.04 20.27 -3.80
N LEU A 106 -22.69 19.12 -3.96
CA LEU A 106 -24.14 18.99 -4.07
C LEU A 106 -24.72 18.78 -2.68
N ILE A 107 -25.68 19.59 -2.30
CA ILE A 107 -26.45 19.48 -1.05
C ILE A 107 -27.88 19.19 -1.43
N VAL A 108 -28.45 18.11 -0.89
CA VAL A 108 -29.82 17.67 -1.18
C VAL A 108 -30.61 17.55 0.10
N GLY A 109 -31.78 18.12 0.10
CA GLY A 109 -32.81 17.95 1.13
C GLY A 109 -34.04 17.29 0.53
N MET A 110 -34.49 16.21 1.13
CA MET A 110 -35.69 15.46 0.73
C MET A 110 -36.70 15.43 1.86
N GLU A 111 -37.97 15.65 1.55
CA GLU A 111 -39.07 15.53 2.53
C GLU A 111 -40.26 14.79 1.92
N LYS A 112 -40.87 13.88 2.69
CA LYS A 112 -42.04 13.11 2.25
C LYS A 112 -43.18 14.01 1.75
N GLY A 113 -43.56 13.80 0.50
CA GLY A 113 -44.67 14.49 -0.14
C GLY A 113 -44.28 15.80 -0.83
N TYR A 114 -43.02 16.17 -0.83
CA TYR A 114 -42.49 17.34 -1.52
C TYR A 114 -41.40 16.93 -2.51
N PRO A 115 -41.20 17.68 -3.63
CA PRO A 115 -40.05 17.50 -4.47
C PRO A 115 -38.75 17.80 -3.73
N ALA A 116 -37.71 17.02 -4.01
CA ALA A 116 -36.38 17.22 -3.42
C ALA A 116 -35.83 18.62 -3.81
N GLU A 117 -35.24 19.28 -2.85
CA GLU A 117 -34.52 20.53 -3.04
C GLU A 117 -33.02 20.23 -3.14
N SER A 118 -32.35 20.85 -4.09
CA SER A 118 -30.91 20.70 -4.24
C SER A 118 -30.23 22.03 -4.53
N SER A 119 -29.04 22.21 -3.99
CA SER A 119 -28.15 23.33 -4.25
C SER A 119 -26.75 22.83 -4.57
N VAL A 120 -26.03 23.61 -5.40
CA VAL A 120 -24.64 23.29 -5.78
C VAL A 120 -23.75 24.46 -5.41
N ILE A 121 -22.68 24.17 -4.69
CA ILE A 121 -21.68 25.15 -4.29
C ILE A 121 -20.33 24.74 -4.89
N GLU A 122 -19.72 25.62 -5.66
CA GLU A 122 -18.36 25.39 -6.16
C GLU A 122 -17.35 25.71 -5.06
N ILE A 123 -16.70 24.66 -4.54
CA ILE A 123 -15.74 24.74 -3.43
C ILE A 123 -14.31 25.03 -3.89
N GLY A 124 -13.96 24.62 -5.11
CA GLY A 124 -12.60 24.83 -5.60
C GLY A 124 -12.42 24.50 -7.07
N GLN A 125 -11.24 24.81 -7.56
CA GLN A 125 -10.85 24.68 -8.95
C GLN A 125 -9.37 24.28 -9.01
N TYR A 126 -9.03 23.22 -9.74
CA TYR A 126 -7.67 22.96 -10.20
C TYR A 126 -7.45 23.61 -11.55
N TRP A 127 -6.32 24.25 -11.72
CA TRP A 127 -5.93 24.95 -12.93
C TRP A 127 -4.59 24.46 -13.45
N TRP A 128 -4.52 24.11 -14.72
CA TRP A 128 -3.30 23.73 -15.41
C TRP A 128 -3.10 24.58 -16.64
N ASN A 129 -1.85 25.03 -16.87
CA ASN A 129 -1.48 25.60 -18.17
C ASN A 129 -1.05 24.46 -19.13
N SER A 130 -0.78 24.82 -20.39
CA SER A 130 -0.31 23.87 -21.41
C SER A 130 1.04 23.20 -21.11
N GLN A 131 1.79 23.69 -20.12
CA GLN A 131 3.07 23.13 -19.65
C GLN A 131 2.89 22.26 -18.37
N GLY A 132 1.65 21.95 -17.99
CA GLY A 132 1.36 21.14 -16.81
C GLY A 132 1.56 21.85 -15.46
N LYS A 133 1.92 23.16 -15.45
CA LYS A 133 2.00 23.91 -14.21
C LYS A 133 0.62 24.05 -13.59
N GLN A 134 0.53 23.73 -12.29
CA GLN A 134 -0.76 23.64 -11.61
C GLN A 134 -0.88 24.61 -10.44
N THR A 135 -2.11 25.03 -10.15
CA THR A 135 -2.49 25.73 -8.92
C THR A 135 -3.95 25.43 -8.56
N ILE A 136 -4.30 25.69 -7.30
CA ILE A 136 -5.65 25.48 -6.77
C ILE A 136 -6.21 26.81 -6.33
N VAL A 137 -7.43 27.13 -6.77
CA VAL A 137 -8.22 28.26 -6.30
C VAL A 137 -9.45 27.71 -5.59
N ALA A 138 -9.60 27.95 -4.29
CA ALA A 138 -10.70 27.37 -3.52
C ALA A 138 -11.13 28.27 -2.37
N ILE A 139 -12.35 28.05 -1.87
CA ILE A 139 -12.86 28.65 -0.64
C ILE A 139 -12.07 28.14 0.58
N GLN A 140 -12.24 28.77 1.72
CA GLN A 140 -11.53 28.38 2.94
C GLN A 140 -12.13 27.08 3.49
N ARG A 141 -11.23 26.13 3.79
CA ARG A 141 -11.57 24.96 4.60
C ARG A 141 -11.61 25.34 6.07
N THR A 142 -12.63 24.91 6.77
CA THR A 142 -12.71 24.99 8.23
C THR A 142 -12.61 23.60 8.80
N MET A 143 -11.72 23.39 9.77
CA MET A 143 -11.60 22.10 10.44
C MET A 143 -12.75 21.97 11.46
N GLY A 144 -13.71 21.07 11.18
CA GLY A 144 -14.62 20.54 12.19
C GLY A 144 -14.03 19.29 12.83
N SER A 145 -14.50 18.91 14.01
CA SER A 145 -13.94 17.78 14.79
C SER A 145 -14.00 16.41 14.10
N TYR A 146 -14.84 16.22 13.08
CA TYR A 146 -15.00 14.93 12.38
C TYR A 146 -15.25 15.02 10.87
N LEU A 147 -15.53 16.18 10.31
CA LEU A 147 -15.82 16.37 8.89
C LEU A 147 -15.16 17.66 8.38
N ASP A 148 -14.57 17.58 7.19
CA ASP A 148 -14.10 18.76 6.50
C ASP A 148 -15.29 19.62 6.12
N THR A 149 -15.36 20.79 6.72
CA THR A 149 -16.35 21.81 6.39
C THR A 149 -15.68 22.96 5.67
N PHE A 150 -16.48 23.67 4.87
CA PHE A 150 -16.02 24.83 4.12
C PHE A 150 -16.73 26.10 4.60
N ALA A 151 -15.98 27.18 4.67
CA ALA A 151 -16.56 28.50 4.87
C ALA A 151 -17.17 28.98 3.54
N PHE A 152 -18.41 28.60 3.28
CA PHE A 152 -19.10 28.80 1.99
C PHE A 152 -19.17 30.28 1.55
N HIS A 153 -19.09 31.22 2.49
CA HIS A 153 -19.08 32.68 2.20
C HIS A 153 -17.65 33.24 2.07
N SER A 154 -16.62 32.44 2.26
CA SER A 154 -15.25 32.92 2.12
C SER A 154 -14.89 33.14 0.66
N PRO A 155 -14.08 34.18 0.34
CA PRO A 155 -13.60 34.37 -1.01
C PRO A 155 -12.69 33.23 -1.46
N LYS A 156 -12.78 32.88 -2.75
CA LYS A 156 -11.83 31.95 -3.36
C LYS A 156 -10.43 32.55 -3.33
N ALA A 157 -9.44 31.75 -2.95
CA ALA A 157 -8.04 32.16 -2.86
C ALA A 157 -7.12 30.99 -3.28
N ILE A 158 -5.86 31.30 -3.59
CA ILE A 158 -4.85 30.28 -3.87
C ILE A 158 -4.68 29.35 -2.66
N ARG A 159 -4.68 28.04 -2.91
CA ARG A 159 -4.42 26.98 -1.91
C ARG A 159 -3.24 26.15 -2.40
N ARG A 160 -2.20 25.94 -1.56
CA ARG A 160 -0.97 25.25 -1.97
C ARG A 160 -0.88 23.84 -1.43
N ASP A 161 -1.31 23.63 -0.19
CA ASP A 161 -1.19 22.34 0.50
C ASP A 161 -2.57 21.85 0.88
N ASN A 162 -3.10 20.88 0.12
CA ASN A 162 -4.41 20.40 0.50
C ASN A 162 -4.79 19.05 -0.11
N GLU A 163 -4.51 18.00 0.65
CA GLU A 163 -4.93 16.64 0.34
C GLU A 163 -6.45 16.49 0.15
N VAL A 164 -7.23 17.32 0.86
CA VAL A 164 -8.69 17.33 0.74
C VAL A 164 -9.15 17.71 -0.67
N TYR A 165 -8.54 18.70 -1.29
CA TYR A 165 -8.91 19.03 -2.66
C TYR A 165 -8.48 17.95 -3.65
N GLN A 166 -7.40 17.21 -3.37
CA GLN A 166 -7.02 16.05 -4.17
C GLN A 166 -8.04 14.92 -4.05
N TYR A 167 -8.57 14.69 -2.85
CA TYR A 167 -9.64 13.70 -2.63
C TYR A 167 -10.91 14.10 -3.37
N ILE A 168 -11.37 15.35 -3.23
CA ILE A 168 -12.58 15.86 -3.90
C ILE A 168 -12.42 15.85 -5.43
N ALA A 169 -11.23 16.09 -5.94
CA ALA A 169 -10.95 16.04 -7.38
C ALA A 169 -11.13 14.65 -8.02
N GLN A 170 -11.24 13.59 -7.20
CA GLN A 170 -11.52 12.21 -7.64
C GLN A 170 -13.02 11.88 -7.65
N SER A 171 -13.87 12.80 -7.24
CA SER A 171 -15.33 12.62 -7.26
C SER A 171 -15.87 12.46 -8.68
N PRO A 172 -17.08 11.91 -8.86
CA PRO A 172 -17.66 11.68 -10.18
C PRO A 172 -17.54 12.87 -11.11
N LEU A 173 -17.05 12.61 -12.33
CA LEU A 173 -16.82 13.63 -13.34
C LEU A 173 -18.06 13.79 -14.23
N TYR A 174 -18.53 15.01 -14.41
CA TYR A 174 -19.59 15.33 -15.38
C TYR A 174 -19.18 14.92 -16.80
N PRO A 175 -19.97 14.11 -17.54
CA PRO A 175 -19.50 13.43 -18.75
C PRO A 175 -19.26 14.36 -19.95
N LYS A 176 -19.86 15.56 -19.98
CA LYS A 176 -19.57 16.54 -21.05
C LYS A 176 -18.37 17.39 -20.68
N VAL A 177 -17.20 16.87 -21.01
CA VAL A 177 -15.92 17.52 -20.74
C VAL A 177 -15.55 18.52 -21.84
N LYS A 178 -14.76 19.54 -21.47
CA LYS A 178 -14.02 20.40 -22.41
C LYS A 178 -12.55 20.31 -22.04
N SER A 179 -11.72 20.01 -23.03
CA SER A 179 -10.27 19.88 -22.85
C SER A 179 -9.51 20.76 -23.82
N LEU A 180 -8.31 21.15 -23.45
CA LEU A 180 -7.39 21.86 -24.32
C LEU A 180 -7.02 20.99 -25.53
N ASP A 181 -6.76 21.61 -26.68
CA ASP A 181 -6.38 20.92 -27.92
C ASP A 181 -5.13 20.03 -27.74
N ILE A 182 -4.20 20.45 -26.89
CA ILE A 182 -3.01 19.65 -26.57
C ILE A 182 -3.39 18.34 -25.86
N LEU A 183 -4.35 18.35 -24.93
CA LEU A 183 -4.82 17.12 -24.27
C LEU A 183 -5.53 16.21 -25.25
N GLN A 184 -6.34 16.77 -26.17
CA GLN A 184 -7.00 15.99 -27.22
C GLN A 184 -5.97 15.34 -28.15
N ARG A 185 -4.96 16.09 -28.59
CA ARG A 185 -3.82 15.54 -29.36
C ARG A 185 -3.08 14.45 -28.63
N ASN A 186 -2.99 14.54 -27.30
CA ASN A 186 -2.35 13.53 -26.45
C ASN A 186 -3.30 12.36 -26.10
N GLY A 187 -4.45 12.27 -26.78
CA GLY A 187 -5.36 11.12 -26.71
C GLY A 187 -6.51 11.28 -25.71
N PHE A 188 -6.59 12.39 -24.97
CA PHE A 188 -7.63 12.57 -23.96
C PHE A 188 -8.99 12.89 -24.60
N THR A 189 -9.94 11.97 -24.51
CA THR A 189 -11.30 12.09 -25.07
C THR A 189 -12.35 12.46 -24.01
N GLY A 190 -11.93 12.55 -22.73
CA GLY A 190 -12.82 12.89 -21.63
C GLY A 190 -12.95 11.81 -20.56
N ASP A 191 -12.55 10.59 -20.87
CA ASP A 191 -12.47 9.50 -19.88
C ASP A 191 -11.10 9.51 -19.20
N CYS A 192 -11.10 9.44 -17.88
CA CYS A 192 -9.90 9.37 -17.07
C CYS A 192 -9.45 7.92 -16.78
N HIS A 193 -10.22 6.92 -17.17
CA HIS A 193 -9.91 5.48 -17.00
C HIS A 193 -9.46 5.14 -15.56
N ASP A 194 -10.22 5.56 -14.56
CA ASP A 194 -9.92 5.38 -13.13
C ASP A 194 -8.60 6.00 -12.66
N ILE A 195 -8.03 6.92 -13.44
CA ILE A 195 -6.87 7.71 -13.03
C ILE A 195 -7.37 9.06 -12.50
N ALA A 196 -6.90 9.45 -11.32
CA ALA A 196 -7.25 10.77 -10.77
C ALA A 196 -6.92 11.90 -11.77
N PRO A 197 -7.87 12.78 -12.12
CA PRO A 197 -7.62 13.86 -13.08
C PRO A 197 -6.42 14.74 -12.72
N THR A 198 -6.16 14.92 -11.42
CA THR A 198 -5.01 15.67 -10.89
C THR A 198 -3.66 15.03 -11.14
N LYS A 199 -3.63 13.73 -11.46
CA LYS A 199 -2.43 13.01 -11.89
C LYS A 199 -2.39 12.84 -13.41
N LEU A 200 -3.52 12.50 -14.04
CA LEU A 200 -3.60 12.25 -15.47
C LEU A 200 -3.32 13.52 -16.30
N ILE A 201 -4.01 14.61 -16.01
CA ILE A 201 -3.90 15.84 -16.80
C ILE A 201 -2.47 16.39 -16.84
N PRO A 202 -1.78 16.61 -15.71
CA PRO A 202 -0.40 17.08 -15.77
C PRO A 202 0.55 16.07 -16.43
N SER A 203 0.37 14.76 -16.24
CA SER A 203 1.22 13.76 -16.89
C SER A 203 1.08 13.77 -18.41
N LEU A 204 -0.16 13.90 -18.93
CA LEU A 204 -0.40 14.02 -20.37
C LEU A 204 0.14 15.34 -20.97
N LEU A 205 0.33 16.36 -20.14
CA LEU A 205 0.88 17.66 -20.59
C LEU A 205 2.41 17.70 -20.53
N THR A 206 3.06 16.85 -19.73
CA THR A 206 4.50 16.96 -19.42
C THR A 206 5.31 15.73 -19.74
N ASP A 207 4.71 14.56 -19.91
CA ASP A 207 5.41 13.29 -20.09
C ASP A 207 4.93 12.58 -21.37
N SER A 208 5.80 12.52 -22.38
CA SER A 208 5.53 11.81 -23.64
C SER A 208 5.32 10.31 -23.46
N ARG A 209 5.81 9.73 -22.37
CA ARG A 209 5.60 8.32 -22.03
C ARG A 209 4.17 8.09 -21.58
N ALA A 210 3.64 9.00 -20.75
CA ALA A 210 2.24 8.97 -20.34
C ALA A 210 1.32 9.10 -21.56
N GLU A 211 1.64 10.01 -22.50
CA GLU A 211 0.95 10.13 -23.78
C GLU A 211 0.99 8.82 -24.58
N THR A 212 2.16 8.19 -24.68
CA THR A 212 2.34 6.92 -25.42
C THR A 212 1.47 5.81 -24.82
N LEU A 213 1.47 5.65 -23.49
CA LEU A 213 0.67 4.65 -22.81
C LEU A 213 -0.83 4.92 -22.97
N PHE A 214 -1.23 6.18 -22.81
CA PHE A 214 -2.63 6.57 -22.91
C PHE A 214 -3.21 6.38 -24.30
N LYS A 215 -2.50 6.84 -25.35
CA LYS A 215 -2.86 6.61 -26.77
C LYS A 215 -2.85 5.14 -27.16
N GLY A 216 -1.95 4.35 -26.59
CA GLY A 216 -1.87 2.91 -26.81
C GLY A 216 -2.91 2.09 -26.05
N GLY A 217 -3.85 2.73 -25.32
CA GLY A 217 -4.87 2.03 -24.54
C GLY A 217 -4.32 1.34 -23.28
N ARG A 218 -3.04 1.59 -22.92
CA ARG A 218 -2.36 1.02 -21.74
C ARG A 218 -2.69 1.82 -20.47
N THR A 219 -3.96 2.10 -20.23
CA THR A 219 -4.41 2.98 -19.15
C THR A 219 -4.21 2.36 -17.76
N ALA A 220 -4.31 1.02 -17.64
CA ALA A 220 -4.01 0.31 -16.39
C ALA A 220 -2.51 0.43 -16.02
N ASP A 221 -1.63 0.28 -17.00
CA ASP A 221 -0.19 0.42 -16.81
C ASP A 221 0.18 1.86 -16.42
N LEU A 222 -0.42 2.83 -17.12
CA LEU A 222 -0.24 4.25 -16.80
C LEU A 222 -0.72 4.56 -15.38
N ARG A 223 -1.87 4.06 -14.98
CA ARG A 223 -2.40 4.22 -13.62
C ARG A 223 -1.42 3.68 -12.57
N HIS A 224 -0.88 2.49 -12.79
CA HIS A 224 0.12 1.89 -11.91
C HIS A 224 1.37 2.80 -11.77
N PHE A 225 1.92 3.25 -12.88
CA PHE A 225 3.10 4.11 -12.87
C PHE A 225 2.86 5.50 -12.24
N LEU A 226 1.67 6.06 -12.36
CA LEU A 226 1.33 7.35 -11.75
C LEU A 226 1.08 7.26 -10.23
N ILE A 227 0.79 6.08 -9.70
CA ILE A 227 0.54 5.86 -8.27
C ILE A 227 1.83 5.49 -7.53
N ASN A 228 2.74 4.74 -8.17
CA ASN A 228 3.93 4.21 -7.53
C ASN A 228 5.06 5.25 -7.40
N PRO A 229 5.75 5.31 -6.25
CA PRO A 229 6.81 6.28 -6.00
C PRO A 229 8.03 6.13 -6.94
N HIS A 230 8.28 4.94 -7.47
CA HIS A 230 9.36 4.71 -8.43
C HIS A 230 8.97 5.08 -9.86
N GLY A 231 7.68 5.28 -10.12
CA GLY A 231 7.16 5.77 -11.37
C GLY A 231 7.65 5.05 -12.62
N ILE A 232 7.34 5.63 -13.76
CA ILE A 232 7.70 5.08 -15.07
C ILE A 232 9.21 5.10 -15.35
N ASP A 233 9.99 5.97 -14.66
CA ASP A 233 11.42 6.17 -14.94
C ASP A 233 12.23 4.88 -14.77
N GLN A 234 11.94 4.10 -13.74
CA GLN A 234 12.66 2.88 -13.41
C GLN A 234 12.48 1.78 -14.45
N TYR A 235 11.29 1.69 -15.04
CA TYR A 235 10.92 0.56 -15.91
C TYR A 235 10.85 0.91 -17.40
N TRP A 236 10.84 2.20 -17.78
CA TRP A 236 10.54 2.61 -19.14
C TRP A 236 11.43 1.98 -20.20
N ALA A 237 12.74 1.85 -19.95
CA ALA A 237 13.65 1.24 -20.89
C ALA A 237 13.28 -0.24 -21.19
N THR A 238 12.96 -0.98 -20.13
CA THR A 238 12.50 -2.39 -20.22
C THR A 238 11.08 -2.48 -20.78
N TYR A 239 10.20 -1.58 -20.36
CA TYR A 239 8.80 -1.54 -20.81
C TYR A 239 8.70 -1.29 -22.32
N LYS A 240 9.57 -0.46 -22.92
CA LYS A 240 9.61 -0.29 -24.39
C LYS A 240 9.84 -1.59 -25.16
N ILE A 241 10.45 -2.58 -24.55
CA ILE A 241 10.69 -3.89 -25.19
C ILE A 241 9.37 -4.64 -25.28
N THR A 242 8.54 -4.59 -24.26
CA THR A 242 7.21 -5.21 -24.30
C THR A 242 6.35 -4.59 -25.40
N LEU A 243 6.37 -3.25 -25.53
CA LEU A 243 5.65 -2.56 -26.62
C LEU A 243 6.12 -2.99 -28.01
N ARG A 244 7.45 -3.09 -28.23
CA ARG A 244 8.03 -3.49 -29.52
C ARG A 244 7.72 -4.94 -29.90
N ASN A 245 7.55 -5.80 -28.89
CA ASN A 245 7.26 -7.22 -29.08
C ASN A 245 5.76 -7.54 -28.98
N HIS A 246 4.90 -6.51 -28.94
CA HIS A 246 3.46 -6.66 -28.82
C HIS A 246 3.05 -7.54 -27.63
N TYR A 247 3.84 -7.48 -26.56
CA TYR A 247 3.58 -8.24 -25.34
C TYR A 247 2.57 -7.52 -24.46
N ASP A 248 1.45 -8.18 -24.18
CA ASP A 248 0.41 -7.67 -23.28
C ASP A 248 0.70 -8.05 -21.84
N ILE A 249 0.99 -7.04 -21.01
CA ILE A 249 1.19 -7.24 -19.58
C ILE A 249 -0.19 -7.35 -18.92
N ILE A 250 -0.53 -8.53 -18.42
CA ILE A 250 -1.84 -8.78 -17.78
C ILE A 250 -1.88 -8.11 -16.39
N ASP A 251 -0.79 -8.19 -15.65
CA ASP A 251 -0.63 -7.57 -14.33
C ASP A 251 0.71 -6.81 -14.29
N ILE A 252 0.60 -5.49 -14.35
CA ILE A 252 1.77 -4.59 -14.37
C ILE A 252 2.53 -4.60 -13.05
N ALA A 253 1.87 -4.80 -11.91
CA ALA A 253 2.54 -4.87 -10.62
C ALA A 253 3.40 -6.13 -10.54
N LEU A 254 2.84 -7.27 -10.92
CA LEU A 254 3.56 -8.54 -10.98
C LEU A 254 4.74 -8.47 -11.98
N TRP A 255 4.53 -7.81 -13.12
CA TRP A 255 5.61 -7.63 -14.12
C TRP A 255 6.75 -6.77 -13.59
N CYS A 256 6.47 -5.69 -12.89
CA CYS A 256 7.48 -4.84 -12.25
C CYS A 256 8.30 -5.62 -11.21
N ASP A 257 7.63 -6.37 -10.35
CA ASP A 257 8.29 -7.23 -9.36
C ASP A 257 9.18 -8.29 -10.03
N TYR A 258 8.67 -8.90 -11.10
CA TYR A 258 9.44 -9.87 -11.89
C TYR A 258 10.69 -9.24 -12.51
N VAL A 259 10.58 -8.06 -13.11
CA VAL A 259 11.72 -7.32 -13.68
C VAL A 259 12.77 -6.98 -12.60
N ASP A 260 12.33 -6.60 -11.40
CA ASP A 260 13.25 -6.35 -10.29
C ASP A 260 13.96 -7.62 -9.81
N MET A 261 13.26 -8.76 -9.80
CA MET A 261 13.90 -10.04 -9.52
C MET A 261 14.92 -10.42 -10.61
N LEU A 262 14.60 -10.21 -11.89
CA LEU A 262 15.54 -10.44 -13.00
C LEU A 262 16.81 -9.59 -12.84
N ARG A 263 16.65 -8.31 -12.47
CA ARG A 263 17.76 -7.39 -12.22
C ARG A 263 18.65 -7.88 -11.08
N ARG A 264 18.06 -8.32 -9.97
CA ARG A 264 18.77 -8.89 -8.80
C ARG A 264 19.45 -10.22 -9.12
N LEU A 265 18.89 -11.00 -10.04
CA LEU A 265 19.48 -12.24 -10.54
C LEU A 265 20.56 -12.01 -11.61
N GLY A 266 20.81 -10.74 -12.02
CA GLY A 266 21.78 -10.38 -13.07
C GLY A 266 21.36 -10.82 -14.46
N LYS A 267 20.04 -10.93 -14.71
CA LYS A 267 19.52 -11.25 -16.05
C LYS A 267 19.42 -9.98 -16.91
N ASP A 268 19.57 -10.15 -18.20
CA ASP A 268 19.44 -9.04 -19.15
C ASP A 268 17.98 -8.60 -19.27
N ILE A 269 17.65 -7.50 -18.61
CA ILE A 269 16.31 -6.89 -18.64
C ILE A 269 16.03 -6.13 -19.95
N HIS A 270 16.95 -6.12 -20.89
CA HIS A 270 16.78 -5.56 -22.23
C HIS A 270 16.52 -6.63 -23.29
N SER A 271 16.48 -7.89 -22.91
CA SER A 271 16.18 -9.01 -23.80
C SER A 271 14.70 -9.41 -23.68
N PRO A 272 13.95 -9.47 -24.82
CA PRO A 272 12.55 -9.90 -24.82
C PRO A 272 12.37 -11.33 -24.28
N LYS A 273 13.38 -12.19 -24.45
CA LYS A 273 13.39 -13.55 -23.88
C LYS A 273 13.10 -13.58 -22.38
N TYR A 274 13.56 -12.57 -21.64
CA TYR A 274 13.35 -12.50 -20.19
C TYR A 274 12.13 -11.66 -19.82
N VAL A 275 11.92 -10.51 -20.48
CA VAL A 275 10.94 -9.53 -20.04
C VAL A 275 9.55 -9.70 -20.65
N CYS A 276 9.41 -10.62 -21.64
CA CYS A 276 8.17 -10.99 -22.28
C CYS A 276 7.90 -12.51 -22.14
N PRO A 277 7.78 -13.07 -20.93
CA PRO A 277 7.54 -14.51 -20.75
C PRO A 277 6.15 -14.90 -21.25
N GLU A 278 6.00 -16.14 -21.78
CA GLU A 278 4.69 -16.66 -22.18
C GLU A 278 3.70 -16.74 -21.00
N ASN A 279 4.20 -17.15 -19.82
CA ASN A 279 3.44 -17.16 -18.58
C ASN A 279 4.16 -16.32 -17.51
N LEU A 280 3.64 -15.13 -17.26
CA LEU A 280 4.24 -14.18 -16.31
C LEU A 280 4.26 -14.73 -14.88
N GLN A 281 3.18 -15.37 -14.43
CA GLN A 281 3.11 -15.91 -13.07
C GLN A 281 4.15 -17.00 -12.84
N GLU A 282 4.26 -17.94 -13.76
CA GLU A 282 5.24 -19.02 -13.65
C GLU A 282 6.69 -18.51 -13.71
N ALA A 283 6.96 -17.54 -14.58
CA ALA A 283 8.26 -16.89 -14.70
C ALA A 283 8.63 -16.15 -13.41
N HIS A 284 7.68 -15.40 -12.83
CA HIS A 284 7.82 -14.72 -11.56
C HIS A 284 8.15 -15.71 -10.42
N ASP A 285 7.35 -16.76 -10.25
CA ASP A 285 7.55 -17.74 -9.17
C ASP A 285 8.88 -18.49 -9.30
N THR A 286 9.31 -18.73 -10.55
CA THR A 286 10.63 -19.32 -10.83
C THR A 286 11.77 -18.36 -10.50
N ALA A 287 11.63 -17.08 -10.81
CA ALA A 287 12.62 -16.05 -10.46
C ALA A 287 12.71 -15.88 -8.93
N GLN A 288 11.57 -15.87 -8.25
CA GLN A 288 11.49 -15.78 -6.79
C GLN A 288 12.23 -16.95 -6.11
N ARG A 289 11.97 -18.19 -6.53
CA ARG A 289 12.66 -19.35 -5.99
C ARG A 289 14.18 -19.29 -6.20
N LYS A 290 14.62 -18.87 -7.39
CA LYS A 290 16.05 -18.70 -7.69
C LYS A 290 16.68 -17.61 -6.83
N LEU A 291 15.99 -16.51 -6.64
CA LEU A 291 16.47 -15.39 -5.83
C LEU A 291 16.58 -15.80 -4.35
N GLN A 292 15.60 -16.52 -3.82
CA GLN A 292 15.62 -17.05 -2.46
C GLN A 292 16.82 -18.00 -2.28
N THR A 293 17.01 -18.95 -3.19
CA THR A 293 18.16 -19.89 -3.15
C THR A 293 19.51 -19.15 -3.18
N LYS A 294 19.62 -18.08 -3.98
CA LYS A 294 20.82 -17.24 -4.04
C LYS A 294 21.08 -16.55 -2.70
N GLN A 295 20.03 -15.95 -2.12
CA GLN A 295 20.11 -15.25 -0.82
C GLN A 295 20.48 -16.19 0.31
N ASP A 296 19.91 -17.40 0.33
CA ASP A 296 20.22 -18.42 1.35
C ASP A 296 21.69 -18.83 1.28
N LYS A 297 22.21 -19.04 0.07
CA LYS A 297 23.65 -19.35 -0.14
C LYS A 297 24.56 -18.21 0.30
N GLU A 298 24.22 -16.96 -0.05
CA GLU A 298 24.98 -15.79 0.35
C GLU A 298 24.92 -15.55 1.86
N ALA A 299 23.77 -15.80 2.49
CA ALA A 299 23.63 -15.73 3.94
C ALA A 299 24.44 -16.81 4.65
N GLU A 300 24.46 -18.04 4.11
CA GLU A 300 25.28 -19.11 4.64
C GLU A 300 26.78 -18.83 4.50
N ALA A 301 27.22 -18.32 3.33
CA ALA A 301 28.61 -17.93 3.12
C ALA A 301 29.05 -16.83 4.10
N ARG A 302 28.20 -15.82 4.32
CA ARG A 302 28.48 -14.76 5.31
C ARG A 302 28.61 -15.30 6.73
N ARG A 303 27.72 -16.24 7.15
CA ARG A 303 27.81 -16.87 8.48
C ARG A 303 29.09 -17.68 8.65
N ARG A 304 29.52 -18.42 7.61
CA ARG A 304 30.80 -19.14 7.64
C ARG A 304 31.98 -18.19 7.73
N GLN A 305 31.98 -17.10 6.98
CA GLN A 305 33.01 -16.07 7.02
C GLN A 305 33.09 -15.42 8.41
N GLN A 306 31.96 -15.08 9.00
CA GLN A 306 31.88 -14.55 10.36
C GLN A 306 32.43 -15.54 11.41
N ALA A 307 32.17 -16.82 11.22
CA ALA A 307 32.73 -17.84 12.12
C ALA A 307 34.27 -17.89 12.06
N ILE A 308 34.84 -17.81 10.86
CA ILE A 308 36.30 -17.77 10.68
C ILE A 308 36.91 -16.52 11.31
N GLU A 309 36.33 -15.34 11.05
CA GLU A 309 36.82 -14.06 11.58
C GLU A 309 36.81 -13.95 13.11
N ASN A 310 35.87 -14.63 13.76
CA ASN A 310 35.75 -14.59 15.22
C ASN A 310 36.41 -15.74 15.92
N GLU A 311 36.98 -16.72 15.21
CA GLU A 311 37.56 -17.93 15.82
C GLU A 311 38.73 -17.62 16.77
N GLU A 312 39.65 -16.74 16.37
CA GLU A 312 40.81 -16.37 17.21
C GLU A 312 40.36 -15.76 18.53
N ARG A 313 39.44 -14.81 18.48
CA ARG A 313 38.89 -14.13 19.68
C ARG A 313 38.09 -15.13 20.56
N PHE A 314 37.39 -16.06 19.95
CA PHE A 314 36.71 -17.14 20.69
C PHE A 314 37.71 -18.04 21.41
N GLN A 315 38.80 -18.46 20.75
CA GLN A 315 39.87 -19.25 21.33
C GLN A 315 40.50 -18.56 22.55
N GLU A 316 40.81 -17.26 22.44
CA GLU A 316 41.30 -16.47 23.58
C GLU A 316 40.35 -16.50 24.78
N LEU A 317 39.03 -16.45 24.54
CA LEU A 317 38.02 -16.36 25.60
C LEU A 317 37.65 -17.70 26.21
N LYS A 318 37.67 -18.77 25.42
CA LYS A 318 37.04 -20.08 25.79
C LYS A 318 37.97 -21.26 25.83
N SER A 319 39.21 -21.16 25.31
CA SER A 319 40.15 -22.27 25.32
C SER A 319 40.39 -22.89 26.70
N PRO A 320 40.36 -22.18 27.86
CA PRO A 320 40.48 -22.81 29.15
C PRO A 320 39.43 -23.90 29.43
N PHE A 321 38.26 -23.82 28.79
CA PHE A 321 37.17 -24.77 29.01
C PHE A 321 37.13 -25.95 28.02
N PHE A 322 38.03 -25.98 27.06
CA PHE A 322 38.05 -27.05 26.04
C PHE A 322 38.40 -28.40 26.67
N GLY A 323 37.85 -29.46 26.08
CA GLY A 323 37.99 -30.84 26.59
C GLY A 323 37.03 -31.20 27.73
N ILE A 324 36.24 -30.22 28.26
CA ILE A 324 35.26 -30.51 29.30
C ILE A 324 34.09 -31.30 28.68
N THR A 325 33.93 -32.53 29.18
CA THR A 325 32.85 -33.45 28.78
C THR A 325 32.27 -34.15 30.00
N PHE A 326 30.96 -34.22 30.10
CA PHE A 326 30.23 -34.96 31.14
C PHE A 326 29.41 -36.06 30.49
N THR A 327 29.29 -37.19 31.15
CA THR A 327 28.41 -38.28 30.67
C THR A 327 27.80 -39.04 31.84
N ASP A 328 26.62 -39.57 31.63
CA ASP A 328 25.94 -40.50 32.52
C ASP A 328 25.79 -41.89 31.89
N GLY A 329 26.51 -42.14 30.79
CA GLY A 329 26.48 -43.39 30.02
C GLY A 329 25.50 -43.37 28.84
N VAL A 330 24.55 -42.44 28.81
CA VAL A 330 23.58 -42.25 27.73
C VAL A 330 23.71 -40.86 27.12
N ILE A 331 23.68 -39.84 27.97
CA ILE A 331 23.80 -38.45 27.58
C ILE A 331 25.26 -38.02 27.69
N GLN A 332 25.78 -37.43 26.64
CA GLN A 332 27.05 -36.73 26.64
C GLN A 332 26.83 -35.22 26.53
N VAL A 333 27.36 -34.47 27.47
CA VAL A 333 27.36 -33.00 27.46
C VAL A 333 28.78 -32.51 27.26
N LYS A 334 29.06 -31.76 26.21
CA LYS A 334 30.40 -31.24 25.94
C LYS A 334 30.36 -29.70 25.69
N VAL A 335 31.43 -29.00 26.00
CA VAL A 335 31.62 -27.58 25.63
C VAL A 335 31.75 -27.49 24.12
N LEU A 336 31.17 -26.41 23.53
CA LEU A 336 31.44 -26.08 22.12
C LEU A 336 32.82 -25.45 21.99
N GLU A 337 33.68 -26.00 21.12
CA GLU A 337 35.10 -25.71 21.06
C GLU A 337 35.53 -24.87 19.83
N SER A 338 34.59 -24.52 18.97
CA SER A 338 34.82 -23.64 17.82
C SER A 338 33.60 -22.81 17.50
N VAL A 339 33.77 -21.63 16.90
CA VAL A 339 32.64 -20.80 16.44
C VAL A 339 31.82 -21.55 15.37
N GLN A 340 32.48 -22.41 14.59
CA GLN A 340 31.80 -23.33 13.67
C GLN A 340 30.82 -24.28 14.39
N GLU A 341 31.18 -24.82 15.56
CA GLU A 341 30.27 -25.66 16.35
C GLU A 341 29.03 -24.88 16.83
N TYR A 342 29.17 -23.58 17.18
CA TYR A 342 28.00 -22.71 17.48
C TYR A 342 27.09 -22.54 16.28
N LEU A 343 27.66 -22.38 15.08
CA LEU A 343 26.87 -22.27 13.84
C LEU A 343 26.11 -23.59 13.59
N GLU A 344 26.75 -24.73 13.77
CA GLU A 344 26.13 -26.05 13.59
C GLU A 344 25.06 -26.35 14.64
N GLU A 345 25.32 -25.98 15.92
CA GLU A 345 24.37 -26.11 17.01
C GLU A 345 23.10 -25.30 16.74
N GLY A 346 23.28 -24.04 16.37
CA GLY A 346 22.18 -23.16 16.01
C GLY A 346 21.35 -23.64 14.83
N LYS A 347 22.01 -24.25 13.83
CA LYS A 347 21.32 -24.87 12.68
C LYS A 347 20.54 -26.13 13.08
N ALA A 348 21.16 -27.01 13.85
CA ALA A 348 20.58 -28.31 14.24
C ALA A 348 19.35 -28.16 15.13
N LEU A 349 19.40 -27.24 16.09
CA LEU A 349 18.35 -27.04 17.08
C LEU A 349 17.46 -25.80 16.84
N HIS A 350 17.69 -25.10 15.73
CA HIS A 350 16.98 -23.84 15.40
C HIS A 350 17.06 -22.79 16.52
N HIS A 351 18.28 -22.59 17.06
CA HIS A 351 18.58 -21.63 18.10
C HIS A 351 19.36 -20.43 17.57
N CYS A 352 19.24 -19.30 18.29
CA CYS A 352 20.00 -18.08 17.99
C CYS A 352 21.38 -18.05 18.65
N VAL A 353 21.97 -19.20 19.05
CA VAL A 353 23.23 -19.25 19.79
C VAL A 353 24.42 -18.69 19.00
N PHE A 354 24.46 -18.89 17.69
CA PHE A 354 25.43 -18.26 16.79
C PHE A 354 25.10 -16.81 16.49
N THR A 355 23.86 -16.52 16.08
CA THR A 355 23.45 -15.18 15.65
C THR A 355 23.46 -14.14 16.78
N ASN A 356 23.29 -14.56 18.02
CA ASN A 356 23.39 -13.72 19.22
C ASN A 356 24.81 -13.71 19.82
N GLU A 357 25.81 -14.20 19.07
CA GLU A 357 27.24 -14.14 19.38
C GLU A 357 27.59 -14.65 20.78
N TYR A 358 26.93 -15.73 21.23
CA TYR A 358 27.23 -16.32 22.56
C TYR A 358 28.67 -16.73 22.70
N TYR A 359 29.37 -17.07 21.64
CA TYR A 359 30.78 -17.37 21.61
C TYR A 359 31.69 -16.22 22.05
N LEU A 360 31.24 -14.96 21.95
CA LEU A 360 31.97 -13.78 22.41
C LEU A 360 31.57 -13.28 23.82
N LYS A 361 30.52 -13.87 24.42
CA LYS A 361 30.08 -13.48 25.77
C LYS A 361 31.03 -14.04 26.84
N LYS A 362 31.81 -13.17 27.48
CA LYS A 362 32.82 -13.56 28.51
C LYS A 362 32.24 -14.40 29.63
N GLN A 363 31.03 -14.07 30.09
CA GLN A 363 30.38 -14.65 31.26
C GLN A 363 29.50 -15.88 30.95
N SER A 364 29.40 -16.28 29.71
CA SER A 364 28.51 -17.38 29.26
C SER A 364 29.33 -18.51 28.64
N LEU A 365 29.13 -19.74 29.09
CA LEU A 365 29.69 -20.93 28.49
C LEU A 365 28.58 -21.79 27.91
N ILE A 366 28.71 -22.18 26.65
CA ILE A 366 27.71 -22.98 25.96
C ILE A 366 28.20 -24.44 25.84
N LEU A 367 27.30 -25.35 26.22
CA LEU A 367 27.50 -26.79 26.10
C LEU A 367 26.40 -27.38 25.20
N SER A 368 26.73 -28.49 24.54
CA SER A 368 25.83 -29.28 23.72
C SER A 368 25.59 -30.64 24.38
N ALA A 369 24.32 -30.94 24.69
CA ALA A 369 23.92 -32.27 25.12
C ALA A 369 23.63 -33.15 23.90
N ARG A 370 24.17 -34.36 23.88
CA ARG A 370 24.08 -35.31 22.76
C ARG A 370 23.74 -36.71 23.22
N ILE A 371 23.01 -37.44 22.38
CA ILE A 371 22.74 -38.86 22.51
C ILE A 371 23.10 -39.50 21.17
N ASP A 372 23.96 -40.51 21.18
CA ASP A 372 24.48 -41.17 19.98
C ASP A 372 24.98 -40.16 18.92
N GLY A 373 25.67 -39.11 19.38
CA GLY A 373 26.21 -38.04 18.55
C GLY A 373 25.20 -37.00 18.07
N LYS A 374 23.89 -37.23 18.24
CA LYS A 374 22.83 -36.24 17.86
C LYS A 374 22.66 -35.18 18.92
N ARG A 375 22.61 -33.94 18.52
CA ARG A 375 22.34 -32.78 19.39
C ARG A 375 20.89 -32.82 19.91
N ILE A 376 20.73 -32.73 21.23
CA ILE A 376 19.43 -32.84 21.93
C ILE A 376 19.02 -31.50 22.53
N GLU A 377 19.89 -30.92 23.35
CA GLU A 377 19.69 -29.60 23.97
C GLU A 377 20.98 -28.80 24.02
N THR A 378 20.86 -27.48 23.94
CA THR A 378 21.95 -26.52 24.16
C THR A 378 21.81 -25.95 25.57
N ILE A 379 22.91 -25.94 26.33
CA ILE A 379 22.94 -25.46 27.70
C ILE A 379 23.80 -24.20 27.80
N GLU A 380 23.31 -23.17 28.46
CA GLU A 380 24.08 -22.01 28.85
C GLU A 380 24.39 -22.04 30.33
N VAL A 381 25.67 -21.98 30.67
CA VAL A 381 26.16 -21.87 32.05
C VAL A 381 26.75 -20.47 32.27
N SER A 382 26.32 -19.80 33.33
CA SER A 382 26.95 -18.55 33.77
C SER A 382 28.29 -18.86 34.45
N LEU A 383 29.38 -18.30 33.92
CA LEU A 383 30.72 -18.39 34.55
C LEU A 383 30.86 -17.49 35.77
N GLU A 384 29.97 -16.53 35.95
CA GLU A 384 29.95 -15.65 37.11
C GLU A 384 29.24 -16.29 38.32
N THR A 385 28.06 -16.87 38.09
CA THR A 385 27.22 -17.41 39.16
C THR A 385 27.35 -18.94 39.31
N MET A 386 28.05 -19.59 38.41
CA MET A 386 28.16 -21.08 38.33
C MET A 386 26.78 -21.77 38.37
N LYS A 387 25.86 -21.30 37.53
CA LYS A 387 24.50 -21.84 37.39
C LYS A 387 24.14 -22.04 35.93
N VAL A 388 23.32 -23.04 35.68
CA VAL A 388 22.65 -23.19 34.37
C VAL A 388 21.65 -22.07 34.25
N ILE A 389 21.80 -21.21 33.22
CA ILE A 389 20.89 -20.11 32.91
C ILE A 389 19.72 -20.63 32.09
N GLN A 390 20.03 -21.44 31.07
CA GLN A 390 19.01 -22.04 30.21
C GLN A 390 19.50 -23.37 29.64
N CYS A 391 18.54 -24.23 29.34
CA CYS A 391 18.74 -25.50 28.65
C CYS A 391 17.57 -25.69 27.70
N ARG A 392 17.82 -25.79 26.38
CA ARG A 392 16.77 -25.78 25.36
C ARG A 392 17.09 -26.75 24.22
N GLY A 393 16.09 -27.53 23.82
CA GLY A 393 16.13 -28.38 22.64
C GLY A 393 15.58 -27.69 21.38
N LEU A 394 15.20 -28.47 20.39
CA LEU A 394 14.74 -28.02 19.10
C LEU A 394 13.64 -26.95 19.23
N GLN A 395 13.82 -25.80 18.56
CA GLN A 395 12.88 -24.66 18.60
C GLN A 395 12.58 -24.14 20.02
N ASN A 396 13.56 -24.18 20.91
CA ASN A 396 13.46 -23.78 22.31
C ASN A 396 12.49 -24.63 23.17
N LYS A 397 12.14 -25.83 22.73
CA LYS A 397 11.32 -26.77 23.52
C LYS A 397 12.19 -27.62 24.42
N ASN A 398 11.72 -27.97 25.61
CA ASN A 398 12.37 -28.93 26.47
C ASN A 398 12.13 -30.34 25.92
N THR A 399 13.16 -31.17 25.99
CA THR A 399 13.05 -32.60 25.65
C THR A 399 12.70 -33.43 26.90
N GLU A 400 12.41 -34.70 26.71
CA GLU A 400 12.21 -35.65 27.82
C GLU A 400 13.47 -35.83 28.70
N TYR A 401 14.64 -35.46 28.18
CA TYR A 401 15.92 -35.51 28.87
C TYR A 401 16.29 -34.24 29.63
N HIS A 402 15.45 -33.21 29.57
CA HIS A 402 15.75 -31.87 30.06
C HIS A 402 16.27 -31.84 31.50
N ASP A 403 15.51 -32.39 32.43
CA ASP A 403 15.87 -32.40 33.87
C ASP A 403 17.13 -33.20 34.10
N ARG A 404 17.29 -34.34 33.41
CA ARG A 404 18.46 -35.20 33.48
C ARG A 404 19.73 -34.51 32.97
N ILE A 405 19.60 -33.70 31.91
CA ILE A 405 20.71 -32.89 31.37
C ILE A 405 21.12 -31.83 32.39
N ILE A 406 20.17 -31.12 32.99
CA ILE A 406 20.42 -30.09 34.00
C ILE A 406 21.09 -30.68 35.22
N ASP A 407 20.61 -31.83 35.70
CA ASP A 407 21.23 -32.55 36.84
C ASP A 407 22.67 -33.00 36.54
N LEU A 408 22.91 -33.53 35.35
CA LEU A 408 24.23 -33.93 34.91
C LEU A 408 25.21 -32.75 34.90
N VAL A 409 24.79 -31.60 34.36
CA VAL A 409 25.63 -30.40 34.36
C VAL A 409 25.84 -29.88 35.78
N ASN A 410 24.80 -29.79 36.61
CA ASN A 410 24.91 -29.27 37.98
C ASN A 410 25.88 -30.08 38.85
N ARG A 411 25.88 -31.44 38.74
CA ARG A 411 26.82 -32.30 39.46
C ARG A 411 28.27 -32.06 39.02
N ASN A 412 28.50 -31.56 37.81
CA ASN A 412 29.84 -31.39 37.24
C ASN A 412 30.30 -29.93 37.16
N LEU A 413 29.53 -28.95 37.67
CA LEU A 413 29.90 -27.53 37.64
C LEU A 413 31.27 -27.21 38.26
N ARG A 414 31.73 -28.01 39.24
CA ARG A 414 33.06 -27.85 39.83
C ARG A 414 34.19 -28.00 38.81
N GLN A 415 34.01 -28.82 37.76
CA GLN A 415 35.00 -28.97 36.68
C GLN A 415 35.10 -27.71 35.82
N ILE A 416 33.98 -27.02 35.61
CA ILE A 416 33.96 -25.71 34.94
C ILE A 416 34.58 -24.65 35.84
N GLN A 417 34.19 -24.65 37.12
CA GLN A 417 34.68 -23.68 38.11
C GLN A 417 36.21 -23.74 38.29
N SER A 418 36.79 -24.96 38.28
CA SER A 418 38.25 -25.13 38.40
C SER A 418 39.05 -24.60 37.21
N ARG A 419 38.37 -24.19 36.09
CA ARG A 419 38.97 -23.59 34.88
C ARG A 419 38.74 -22.10 34.80
N VAL A 420 37.95 -21.54 35.70
CA VAL A 420 37.78 -20.06 35.85
C VAL A 420 38.93 -19.62 36.75
N ALA A 421 39.99 -19.12 36.15
CA ALA A 421 41.15 -18.60 36.87
C ALA A 421 40.95 -17.13 37.22
#